data_4cbe4029179d4da8a768d0c5c8a3f703
#
_entry.id   4cbe4029179d4da8a768d0c5c8a3f703
#
_cell.length_a   1.000
_cell.length_b   1.000
_cell.length_c   1.000
_cell.angle_alpha   90.00
_cell.angle_beta   90.00
_cell.angle_gamma   90.00
#
_symmetry.space_group_name_H-M   'P 1'
#
loop_
_entity.id
_entity.type
_entity.pdbx_description
1 polymer ?
#
loop_
_entity_poly.entity_id
_entity_poly.type
_entity_poly.pdbx_seq_one_letter_code
_entity_poly.pdbx_strand_id
1 'polypeptide(L)'
;DKAYDNIEQVWGYKEDDKMGGKDIYSGSKGAAELIIKSYFHSYFKSNTSNIKLAIGRAGNVIGGGDWAKDRIVVDCMLAWSKGQKVEIRSPKATRPWQHVLEPLSGYLDLGANLYENDNLHGEAFNFGPRAEQNHTVKQLLEDLSKYWNFKNVEEAFTVTDNIPFHEAGLLK
;
A
#
# COMPACT_ATOMS: atom_id res chain seq x y z
N ASP A 1 -2.69 1.16 3.04
CA ASP A 1 -2.91 2.30 2.15
C ASP A 1 -2.47 3.60 2.83
N LYS A 2 -2.06 4.57 2.06
CA LYS A 2 -1.75 5.93 2.54
C LYS A 2 -3.01 6.75 2.89
N ALA A 3 -4.06 6.12 3.32
CA ALA A 3 -5.30 6.79 3.75
C ALA A 3 -5.25 7.27 5.21
N TYR A 4 -4.37 6.71 6.01
CA TYR A 4 -4.22 7.02 7.43
C TYR A 4 -3.30 8.21 7.70
N ASP A 5 -3.56 8.93 8.80
CA ASP A 5 -2.61 9.89 9.38
C ASP A 5 -1.46 9.11 10.03
N ASN A 6 -0.39 8.90 9.25
CA ASN A 6 0.73 8.09 9.70
C ASN A 6 1.54 8.80 10.80
N ILE A 7 1.41 8.29 12.02
CA ILE A 7 2.17 8.71 13.22
C ILE A 7 3.29 7.74 13.57
N GLU A 8 3.64 6.83 12.66
CA GLU A 8 4.71 5.83 12.81
C GLU A 8 4.53 4.92 14.05
N GLN A 9 3.28 4.54 14.33
CA GLN A 9 2.97 3.64 15.44
C GLN A 9 3.55 2.23 15.21
N VAL A 10 3.87 1.54 16.32
CA VAL A 10 4.54 0.23 16.30
C VAL A 10 3.61 -0.89 15.85
N TRP A 11 2.32 -0.77 16.09
CA TRP A 11 1.28 -1.70 15.65
C TRP A 11 0.64 -1.23 14.33
N GLY A 12 0.02 -2.17 13.60
CA GLY A 12 -0.67 -1.88 12.36
C GLY A 12 -1.89 -0.96 12.56
N TYR A 13 -2.23 -0.22 11.50
CA TYR A 13 -3.42 0.64 11.50
C TYR A 13 -4.70 -0.18 11.42
N LYS A 14 -5.71 0.24 12.20
CA LYS A 14 -7.06 -0.33 12.18
C LYS A 14 -7.98 0.52 11.31
N GLU A 15 -9.11 -0.04 10.95
CA GLU A 15 -10.06 0.58 10.04
C GLU A 15 -10.71 1.84 10.60
N ASP A 16 -10.76 1.99 11.92
CA ASP A 16 -11.27 3.15 12.66
C ASP A 16 -10.21 4.19 13.03
N ASP A 17 -8.93 3.94 12.69
CA ASP A 17 -7.88 4.90 12.94
C ASP A 17 -8.05 6.17 12.10
N LYS A 18 -7.44 7.26 12.57
CA LYS A 18 -7.56 8.59 11.98
C LYS A 18 -7.10 8.61 10.53
N MET A 19 -7.95 9.15 9.67
CA MET A 19 -7.71 9.30 8.24
C MET A 19 -6.99 10.60 7.92
N GLY A 20 -6.31 10.62 6.78
CA GLY A 20 -5.60 11.77 6.25
C GLY A 20 -4.10 11.57 6.22
N GLY A 21 -3.34 12.65 6.30
CA GLY A 21 -1.88 12.61 6.28
C GLY A 21 -1.30 13.97 6.00
N LYS A 22 0.03 14.07 6.07
CA LYS A 22 0.76 15.34 5.93
C LYS A 22 1.07 15.72 4.48
N ASP A 23 0.80 14.83 3.53
CA ASP A 23 1.01 15.06 2.10
C ASP A 23 -0.33 15.05 1.33
N ILE A 24 -0.33 15.66 0.14
CA ILE A 24 -1.53 15.82 -0.69
C ILE A 24 -2.13 14.47 -1.10
N TYR A 25 -1.29 13.46 -1.34
CA TYR A 25 -1.76 12.13 -1.73
C TYR A 25 -2.53 11.46 -0.59
N SER A 26 -1.96 11.43 0.62
CA SER A 26 -2.62 10.90 1.82
C SER A 26 -3.90 11.67 2.15
N GLY A 27 -3.84 13.00 2.05
CA GLY A 27 -5.00 13.87 2.24
C GLY A 27 -6.12 13.56 1.25
N SER A 28 -5.80 13.36 -0.03
CA SER A 28 -6.80 13.03 -1.06
C SER A 28 -7.45 11.66 -0.83
N LYS A 29 -6.68 10.67 -0.37
CA LYS A 29 -7.21 9.34 -0.03
C LYS A 29 -8.15 9.41 1.17
N GLY A 30 -7.75 10.09 2.25
CA GLY A 30 -8.61 10.30 3.40
C GLY A 30 -9.88 11.08 3.07
N ALA A 31 -9.78 12.12 2.26
CA ALA A 31 -10.94 12.89 1.80
C ALA A 31 -11.91 12.05 0.97
N ALA A 32 -11.41 11.20 0.07
CA ALA A 32 -12.25 10.30 -0.72
C ALA A 32 -13.08 9.37 0.18
N GLU A 33 -12.49 8.82 1.24
CA GLU A 33 -13.24 7.97 2.18
C GLU A 33 -14.26 8.73 3.00
N LEU A 34 -13.97 9.96 3.42
CA LEU A 34 -14.94 10.82 4.11
C LEU A 34 -16.15 11.10 3.19
N ILE A 35 -15.91 11.35 1.91
CA ILE A 35 -16.97 11.53 0.91
C ILE A 35 -17.79 10.25 0.75
N ILE A 36 -17.14 9.10 0.62
CA ILE A 36 -17.82 7.78 0.50
C ILE A 36 -18.71 7.53 1.73
N LYS A 37 -18.20 7.76 2.94
CA LYS A 37 -18.98 7.65 4.18
C LYS A 37 -20.17 8.60 4.20
N SER A 38 -20.01 9.83 3.71
CA SER A 38 -21.10 10.80 3.60
C SER A 38 -22.19 10.34 2.64
N TYR A 39 -21.81 9.82 1.47
CA TYR A 39 -22.75 9.21 0.53
C TYR A 39 -23.47 8.00 1.13
N PHE A 40 -22.73 7.13 1.82
CA PHE A 40 -23.33 5.99 2.53
C PHE A 40 -24.43 6.44 3.46
N HIS A 41 -24.14 7.36 4.39
CA HIS A 41 -25.09 7.82 5.38
C HIS A 41 -26.28 8.58 4.78
N SER A 42 -26.06 9.32 3.70
CA SER A 42 -27.10 10.17 3.09
C SER A 42 -28.03 9.40 2.16
N TYR A 43 -27.52 8.37 1.46
CA TYR A 43 -28.25 7.76 0.36
C TYR A 43 -28.34 6.23 0.42
N PHE A 44 -27.34 5.54 0.96
CA PHE A 44 -27.24 4.09 0.80
C PHE A 44 -27.53 3.29 2.07
N LYS A 45 -27.50 3.92 3.23
CA LYS A 45 -27.75 3.26 4.51
C LYS A 45 -29.18 2.75 4.65
N SER A 46 -30.12 3.31 3.92
CA SER A 46 -31.53 2.94 4.01
C SER A 46 -31.80 1.60 3.31
N ASN A 47 -32.67 0.78 3.87
CA ASN A 47 -33.10 -0.51 3.29
C ASN A 47 -33.85 -0.36 1.95
N THR A 48 -34.13 0.87 1.51
CA THR A 48 -34.74 1.14 0.20
C THR A 48 -33.70 1.24 -0.91
N SER A 49 -32.41 1.29 -0.59
CA SER A 49 -31.31 1.31 -1.57
C SER A 49 -30.91 -0.12 -1.94
N ASN A 50 -30.82 -0.38 -3.24
CA ASN A 50 -30.26 -1.64 -3.77
C ASN A 50 -28.72 -1.58 -3.90
N ILE A 51 -28.08 -0.47 -3.49
CA ILE A 51 -26.63 -0.30 -3.56
C ILE A 51 -26.02 -0.77 -2.26
N LYS A 52 -25.11 -1.73 -2.35
CA LYS A 52 -24.23 -2.15 -1.25
C LYS A 52 -22.86 -1.52 -1.43
N LEU A 53 -22.26 -1.05 -0.35
CA LEU A 53 -20.99 -0.34 -0.35
C LEU A 53 -20.10 -0.88 0.76
N ALA A 54 -18.84 -1.13 0.44
CA ALA A 54 -17.76 -1.36 1.42
C ALA A 54 -16.47 -0.75 0.88
N ILE A 55 -15.49 -0.51 1.76
CA ILE A 55 -14.21 0.10 1.39
C ILE A 55 -13.10 -0.93 1.63
N GLY A 56 -12.35 -1.26 0.59
CA GLY A 56 -11.13 -2.08 0.69
C GLY A 56 -9.88 -1.20 0.63
N ARG A 57 -8.98 -1.37 1.60
CA ARG A 57 -7.70 -0.67 1.66
C ARG A 57 -6.58 -1.68 1.56
N ALA A 58 -5.67 -1.53 0.60
CA ALA A 58 -4.47 -2.36 0.48
C ALA A 58 -3.21 -1.54 0.76
N GLY A 59 -2.21 -2.20 1.32
CA GLY A 59 -0.87 -1.64 1.49
C GLY A 59 -0.06 -1.61 0.20
N ASN A 60 1.26 -1.75 0.32
CA ASN A 60 2.14 -1.78 -0.84
C ASN A 60 1.97 -3.08 -1.63
N VAL A 61 1.59 -2.96 -2.89
CA VAL A 61 1.28 -4.08 -3.77
C VAL A 61 2.36 -4.22 -4.84
N ILE A 62 2.81 -5.45 -5.07
CA ILE A 62 3.76 -5.80 -6.14
C ILE A 62 3.06 -6.73 -7.12
N GLY A 63 3.15 -6.41 -8.41
CA GLY A 63 2.60 -7.24 -9.49
C GLY A 63 3.16 -6.83 -10.84
N GLY A 64 2.88 -7.62 -11.88
CA GLY A 64 3.29 -7.31 -13.25
C GLY A 64 2.44 -6.18 -13.86
N GLY A 65 3.02 -5.50 -14.88
CA GLY A 65 2.29 -4.52 -15.70
C GLY A 65 2.24 -3.09 -15.17
N ASP A 66 2.67 -2.83 -13.93
CA ASP A 66 2.82 -1.47 -13.42
C ASP A 66 4.23 -0.93 -13.79
N TRP A 67 4.29 0.07 -14.64
CA TRP A 67 5.51 0.77 -15.06
C TRP A 67 5.51 2.23 -14.62
N ALA A 68 4.69 2.56 -13.63
CA ALA A 68 4.61 3.93 -13.11
C ALA A 68 5.94 4.34 -12.46
N LYS A 69 6.31 5.60 -12.66
CA LYS A 69 7.49 6.22 -12.06
C LYS A 69 7.43 6.22 -10.53
N ASP A 70 8.58 6.18 -9.88
CA ASP A 70 8.72 6.20 -8.41
C ASP A 70 8.11 4.95 -7.74
N ARG A 71 8.16 3.81 -8.44
CA ARG A 71 7.86 2.49 -7.91
C ARG A 71 9.14 1.70 -7.74
N ILE A 72 9.52 1.40 -6.49
CA ILE A 72 10.83 0.80 -6.18
C ILE A 72 11.15 -0.46 -7.01
N VAL A 73 10.19 -1.37 -7.19
CA VAL A 73 10.41 -2.59 -7.99
C VAL A 73 10.59 -2.25 -9.47
N VAL A 74 9.79 -1.32 -10.00
CA VAL A 74 9.90 -0.85 -11.39
C VAL A 74 11.25 -0.16 -11.63
N ASP A 75 11.64 0.71 -10.70
CA ASP A 75 12.92 1.43 -10.78
C ASP A 75 14.10 0.46 -10.75
N CYS A 76 14.04 -0.61 -9.93
CA CYS A 76 15.01 -1.71 -9.95
C CYS A 76 15.06 -2.38 -11.32
N MET A 77 13.92 -2.81 -11.85
CA MET A 77 13.86 -3.51 -13.15
C MET A 77 14.42 -2.64 -14.28
N LEU A 78 14.07 -1.36 -14.30
CA LEU A 78 14.55 -0.41 -15.33
C LEU A 78 16.04 -0.10 -15.20
N ALA A 79 16.57 0.08 -14.00
CA ALA A 79 17.99 0.32 -13.77
C ALA A 79 18.81 -0.94 -14.11
N TRP A 80 18.43 -2.08 -13.57
CA TRP A 80 19.16 -3.33 -13.73
C TRP A 80 19.16 -3.84 -15.18
N SER A 81 18.07 -3.65 -15.92
CA SER A 81 18.03 -3.98 -17.36
C SER A 81 19.03 -3.19 -18.21
N LYS A 82 19.47 -2.03 -17.71
CA LYS A 82 20.50 -1.18 -18.32
C LYS A 82 21.89 -1.39 -17.73
N GLY A 83 22.06 -2.36 -16.83
CA GLY A 83 23.32 -2.59 -16.10
C GLY A 83 23.67 -1.47 -15.12
N GLN A 84 22.67 -0.71 -14.64
CA GLN A 84 22.85 0.40 -13.72
C GLN A 84 22.36 0.01 -12.32
N LYS A 85 22.96 0.62 -11.29
CA LYS A 85 22.46 0.52 -9.91
C LYS A 85 21.20 1.36 -9.76
N VAL A 86 20.27 0.89 -8.93
CA VAL A 86 19.15 1.72 -8.50
C VAL A 86 19.55 2.60 -7.33
N GLU A 87 19.10 3.84 -7.31
CA GLU A 87 19.26 4.76 -6.18
C GLU A 87 18.10 4.59 -5.19
N ILE A 88 18.43 4.40 -3.90
CA ILE A 88 17.44 4.33 -2.81
C ILE A 88 17.70 5.40 -1.76
N ARG A 89 16.62 6.02 -1.28
CA ARG A 89 16.67 7.14 -0.33
C ARG A 89 16.51 6.68 1.12
N SER A 90 15.61 5.74 1.36
CA SER A 90 15.21 5.32 2.70
C SER A 90 15.34 3.79 2.87
N PRO A 91 16.58 3.25 2.94
CA PRO A 91 16.83 1.81 2.97
C PRO A 91 16.21 1.11 4.19
N LYS A 92 16.05 1.82 5.30
CA LYS A 92 15.50 1.31 6.55
C LYS A 92 13.97 1.46 6.65
N ALA A 93 13.35 2.19 5.73
CA ALA A 93 11.90 2.35 5.72
C ALA A 93 11.22 0.99 5.51
N THR A 94 10.22 0.69 6.33
CA THR A 94 9.47 -0.57 6.25
C THR A 94 8.16 -0.38 5.52
N ARG A 95 7.76 -1.42 4.78
CA ARG A 95 6.47 -1.46 4.06
C ARG A 95 5.86 -2.84 4.14
N PRO A 96 4.53 -2.94 4.25
CA PRO A 96 3.81 -4.20 4.22
C PRO A 96 3.62 -4.67 2.77
N TRP A 97 4.69 -5.15 2.13
CA TRP A 97 4.62 -5.64 0.76
C TRP A 97 3.77 -6.89 0.64
N GLN A 98 2.92 -6.93 -0.39
CA GLN A 98 2.12 -8.09 -0.73
C GLN A 98 2.01 -8.27 -2.25
N HIS A 99 1.77 -9.48 -2.69
CA HIS A 99 1.52 -9.76 -4.11
C HIS A 99 0.13 -9.24 -4.50
N VAL A 100 -0.01 -8.71 -5.72
CA VAL A 100 -1.27 -8.10 -6.20
C VAL A 100 -2.49 -9.01 -6.10
N LEU A 101 -2.31 -10.33 -6.23
CA LEU A 101 -3.42 -11.28 -6.14
C LEU A 101 -3.99 -11.40 -4.71
N GLU A 102 -3.22 -11.07 -3.67
CA GLU A 102 -3.71 -11.10 -2.29
C GLU A 102 -4.84 -10.08 -2.07
N PRO A 103 -4.63 -8.76 -2.26
CA PRO A 103 -5.72 -7.81 -2.08
C PRO A 103 -6.83 -7.97 -3.12
N LEU A 104 -6.53 -8.41 -4.35
CA LEU A 104 -7.58 -8.66 -5.36
C LEU A 104 -8.48 -9.82 -4.94
N SER A 105 -7.92 -10.90 -4.41
CA SER A 105 -8.70 -12.01 -3.85
C SER A 105 -9.60 -11.51 -2.70
N GLY A 106 -9.03 -10.70 -1.80
CA GLY A 106 -9.78 -10.10 -0.71
C GLY A 106 -10.92 -9.18 -1.18
N TYR A 107 -10.69 -8.39 -2.23
CA TYR A 107 -11.75 -7.52 -2.79
C TYR A 107 -12.88 -8.32 -3.44
N LEU A 108 -12.55 -9.41 -4.13
CA LEU A 108 -13.58 -10.29 -4.71
C LEU A 108 -14.39 -11.00 -3.63
N ASP A 109 -13.71 -11.49 -2.58
CA ASP A 109 -14.36 -12.12 -1.43
C ASP A 109 -15.24 -11.11 -0.67
N LEU A 110 -14.73 -9.89 -0.43
CA LEU A 110 -15.51 -8.81 0.18
C LEU A 110 -16.76 -8.50 -0.67
N GLY A 111 -16.63 -8.42 -1.99
CA GLY A 111 -17.74 -8.14 -2.90
C GLY A 111 -18.81 -9.25 -2.86
N ALA A 112 -18.40 -10.51 -2.84
CA ALA A 112 -19.30 -11.65 -2.75
C ALA A 112 -20.05 -11.67 -1.40
N ASN A 113 -19.32 -11.51 -0.30
CA ASN A 113 -19.90 -11.49 1.04
C ASN A 113 -20.78 -10.24 1.28
N LEU A 114 -20.45 -9.10 0.72
CA LEU A 114 -21.25 -7.87 0.80
C LEU A 114 -22.64 -8.05 0.15
N TYR A 115 -22.74 -8.88 -0.86
CA TYR A 115 -24.02 -9.19 -1.49
C TYR A 115 -24.98 -9.94 -0.54
N GLU A 116 -24.44 -10.85 0.27
CA GLU A 116 -25.19 -11.74 1.15
C GLU A 116 -25.33 -11.21 2.60
N ASN A 117 -24.42 -10.32 3.04
CA ASN A 117 -24.30 -9.92 4.43
C ASN A 117 -24.39 -8.40 4.62
N ASP A 118 -25.51 -7.93 5.15
CA ASP A 118 -25.77 -6.52 5.40
C ASP A 118 -24.83 -5.90 6.45
N ASN A 119 -24.23 -6.71 7.33
CA ASN A 119 -23.29 -6.21 8.34
C ASN A 119 -21.99 -5.65 7.77
N LEU A 120 -21.67 -5.97 6.51
CA LEU A 120 -20.51 -5.42 5.81
C LEU A 120 -20.80 -4.09 5.12
N HIS A 121 -22.08 -3.70 5.05
CA HIS A 121 -22.52 -2.52 4.32
C HIS A 121 -22.15 -1.22 5.07
N GLY A 122 -21.28 -0.43 4.46
CA GLY A 122 -20.74 0.82 5.01
C GLY A 122 -19.42 0.67 5.73
N GLU A 123 -18.93 -0.57 5.88
CA GLU A 123 -17.69 -0.87 6.60
C GLU A 123 -16.45 -0.75 5.73
N ALA A 124 -15.30 -0.57 6.38
CA ALA A 124 -13.98 -0.55 5.75
C ALA A 124 -13.15 -1.76 6.21
N PHE A 125 -12.27 -2.24 5.33
CA PHE A 125 -11.43 -3.41 5.57
C PHE A 125 -10.01 -3.18 5.07
N ASN A 126 -9.02 -3.50 5.91
CA ASN A 126 -7.62 -3.49 5.55
C ASN A 126 -7.20 -4.86 4.98
N PHE A 127 -6.53 -4.84 3.84
CA PHE A 127 -5.91 -6.00 3.22
C PHE A 127 -4.40 -5.83 3.23
N GLY A 128 -3.71 -6.63 3.99
CA GLY A 128 -2.25 -6.56 4.15
C GLY A 128 -1.67 -7.88 4.66
N PRO A 129 -0.35 -8.04 4.58
CA PRO A 129 0.34 -9.20 5.12
C PRO A 129 0.26 -9.18 6.65
N ARG A 130 0.64 -10.30 7.25
CA ARG A 130 0.80 -10.37 8.71
C ARG A 130 1.92 -9.42 9.17
N ALA A 131 1.83 -8.94 10.41
CA ALA A 131 2.76 -7.96 10.97
C ALA A 131 4.23 -8.41 10.94
N GLU A 132 4.48 -9.73 10.99
CA GLU A 132 5.81 -10.34 10.92
C GLU A 132 6.45 -10.21 9.52
N GLN A 133 5.65 -9.97 8.49
CA GLN A 133 6.10 -9.82 7.09
C GLN A 133 6.43 -8.37 6.71
N ASN A 134 6.69 -7.53 7.69
CA ASN A 134 7.07 -6.13 7.46
C ASN A 134 8.58 -6.04 7.18
N HIS A 135 8.94 -5.84 5.90
CA HIS A 135 10.32 -5.78 5.43
C HIS A 135 10.78 -4.38 5.10
N THR A 136 12.08 -4.12 5.29
CA THR A 136 12.68 -2.86 4.86
C THR A 136 12.85 -2.81 3.34
N VAL A 137 12.97 -1.59 2.80
CA VAL A 137 13.31 -1.38 1.38
C VAL A 137 14.61 -2.12 1.04
N LYS A 138 15.62 -2.04 1.90
CA LYS A 138 16.90 -2.74 1.71
C LYS A 138 16.71 -4.26 1.59
N GLN A 139 15.95 -4.87 2.51
CA GLN A 139 15.66 -6.31 2.47
C GLN A 139 14.94 -6.72 1.18
N LEU A 140 13.98 -5.94 0.73
CA LEU A 140 13.31 -6.18 -0.55
C LEU A 140 14.32 -6.22 -1.73
N LEU A 141 15.24 -5.24 -1.77
CA LEU A 141 16.24 -5.19 -2.85
C LEU A 141 17.25 -6.34 -2.76
N GLU A 142 17.67 -6.69 -1.55
CA GLU A 142 18.53 -7.85 -1.32
C GLU A 142 17.88 -9.14 -1.82
N ASP A 143 16.58 -9.31 -1.58
CA ASP A 143 15.84 -10.48 -2.05
C ASP A 143 15.65 -10.46 -3.58
N LEU A 144 15.25 -9.33 -4.15
CA LEU A 144 15.11 -9.18 -5.60
C LEU A 144 16.43 -9.39 -6.34
N SER A 145 17.55 -8.90 -5.81
CA SER A 145 18.86 -9.00 -6.44
C SER A 145 19.34 -10.45 -6.60
N LYS A 146 18.86 -11.38 -5.77
CA LYS A 146 19.16 -12.81 -5.88
C LYS A 146 18.68 -13.45 -7.21
N TYR A 147 17.68 -12.86 -7.82
CA TYR A 147 17.10 -13.30 -9.09
C TYR A 147 17.68 -12.57 -10.30
N TRP A 148 18.74 -11.77 -10.09
CA TRP A 148 19.46 -11.04 -11.12
C TRP A 148 20.93 -11.47 -11.17
N ASN A 149 21.62 -11.24 -12.28
CA ASN A 149 23.01 -11.70 -12.47
C ASN A 149 24.04 -10.76 -11.80
N PHE A 150 23.86 -10.43 -10.52
CA PHE A 150 24.84 -9.68 -9.74
C PHE A 150 25.84 -10.63 -9.05
N LYS A 151 27.09 -10.20 -8.92
CA LYS A 151 28.11 -10.92 -8.13
C LYS A 151 27.93 -10.72 -6.63
N ASN A 152 27.45 -9.54 -6.26
CA ASN A 152 27.14 -9.18 -4.87
C ASN A 152 26.02 -8.13 -4.85
N VAL A 153 25.44 -7.90 -3.67
CA VAL A 153 24.30 -6.99 -3.48
C VAL A 153 24.68 -5.51 -3.69
N GLU A 154 25.96 -5.15 -3.52
CA GLU A 154 26.44 -3.79 -3.72
C GLU A 154 26.41 -3.35 -5.19
N GLU A 155 26.28 -4.30 -6.12
CA GLU A 155 26.07 -3.99 -7.54
C GLU A 155 24.62 -3.62 -7.85
N ALA A 156 23.67 -3.97 -6.97
CA ALA A 156 22.25 -3.77 -7.22
C ALA A 156 21.78 -2.34 -6.94
N PHE A 157 22.28 -1.71 -5.87
CA PHE A 157 21.79 -0.39 -5.48
C PHE A 157 22.88 0.48 -4.82
N THR A 158 22.59 1.79 -4.77
CA THR A 158 23.31 2.79 -3.99
C THR A 158 22.34 3.53 -3.08
N VAL A 159 22.82 3.95 -1.90
CA VAL A 159 22.04 4.78 -0.97
C VAL A 159 22.41 6.25 -1.24
N THR A 160 21.41 7.10 -1.38
CA THR A 160 21.60 8.55 -1.51
C THR A 160 21.04 9.28 -0.29
N ASP A 161 21.72 10.34 0.11
CA ASP A 161 21.25 11.23 1.20
C ASP A 161 20.34 12.35 0.69
N ASN A 162 20.13 12.43 -0.65
CA ASN A 162 19.26 13.43 -1.25
C ASN A 162 17.79 13.00 -1.12
N ILE A 163 17.13 13.51 -0.07
CA ILE A 163 15.70 13.24 0.21
C ILE A 163 14.92 14.52 -0.08
N PRO A 164 14.29 14.66 -1.26
CA PRO A 164 13.60 15.88 -1.66
C PRO A 164 12.26 16.11 -0.93
N PHE A 165 11.73 15.09 -0.25
CA PHE A 165 10.47 15.18 0.49
C PHE A 165 10.45 14.20 1.67
N HIS A 166 9.59 14.49 2.65
CA HIS A 166 9.41 13.61 3.79
C HIS A 166 8.80 12.27 3.38
N GLU A 167 9.48 11.19 3.69
CA GLU A 167 9.01 9.82 3.48
C GLU A 167 8.84 9.13 4.84
N ALA A 168 7.68 8.49 5.06
CA ALA A 168 7.42 7.76 6.30
C ALA A 168 8.41 6.61 6.48
N GLY A 169 9.03 6.54 7.65
CA GLY A 169 10.00 5.49 7.99
C GLY A 169 9.33 4.16 8.30
N LEU A 170 8.21 4.20 9.02
CA LEU A 170 7.47 3.00 9.44
C LEU A 170 6.05 3.01 8.87
N LEU A 171 5.69 1.92 8.20
CA LEU A 171 4.34 1.61 7.79
C LEU A 171 4.08 0.12 8.07
N LYS A 172 3.01 -0.17 8.81
CA LYS A 172 2.54 -1.53 9.15
C LYS A 172 1.07 -1.69 8.81
#